data_e69fe8afa8dc0ebca39620c54152f2a3
#
_entry.id   e69fe8afa8dc0ebca39620c54152f2a3
#
_cell.length_a   1.000
_cell.length_b   1.000
_cell.length_c   1.000
_cell.angle_alpha   90.00
_cell.angle_beta   90.00
_cell.angle_gamma   90.00
#
_symmetry.space_group_name_H-M   'P 1'
#
loop_
_entity.id
_entity.type
_entity.pdbx_description
1 polymer ?
#
loop_
_entity_poly.entity_id
_entity_poly.type
_entity_poly.pdbx_seq_one_letter_code
_entity_poly.pdbx_strand_id
1 'polypeptide(L)'
;MARVRLVSWNEDDAAARSALLRSLGHEVDADDVTSGTIRELPRSGAQAFVIDLDRLPSQGRDVGVTLRRAKATRHVPIVFAGGAPDKVARVRETLPDAVFAEWDGIGEALEGALASAPSDPVVPDSNLAGYSSTPLPRKLGIKEGSVVCLVGAPGGFDLGELPQGATVRRRGARDLTMVWVRSASDAQRAWERLAADAKVDDVWIVWAKKASPLYSGVTQANVREPGMACGFVDFKVCAVDETWSALRFKRRR
;
A
#
# COMPACT_ATOMS: atom_id res chain seq x y z
N MET A 1 -31.00 0.42 -14.21
CA MET A 1 -29.90 -0.44 -14.71
C MET A 1 -28.67 0.42 -14.87
N ALA A 2 -27.59 0.10 -14.19
CA ALA A 2 -26.33 0.84 -14.26
C ALA A 2 -25.18 -0.11 -14.55
N ARG A 3 -24.09 0.40 -15.15
CA ARG A 3 -22.87 -0.35 -15.37
C ARG A 3 -21.99 -0.25 -14.13
N VAL A 4 -21.82 -1.36 -13.43
CA VAL A 4 -21.08 -1.48 -12.17
C VAL A 4 -19.79 -2.21 -12.40
N ARG A 5 -18.68 -1.64 -11.94
CA ARG A 5 -17.39 -2.33 -11.86
C ARG A 5 -17.23 -2.92 -10.46
N LEU A 6 -17.23 -4.24 -10.39
CA LEU A 6 -16.88 -4.97 -9.15
C LEU A 6 -15.36 -5.16 -9.08
N VAL A 7 -14.82 -4.92 -7.89
CA VAL A 7 -13.42 -5.19 -7.54
C VAL A 7 -13.43 -6.19 -6.39
N SER A 8 -13.02 -7.41 -6.64
CA SER A 8 -12.84 -8.48 -5.66
C SER A 8 -11.52 -9.19 -5.90
N TRP A 9 -10.99 -9.86 -4.89
CA TRP A 9 -9.65 -10.44 -4.88
C TRP A 9 -9.66 -11.97 -4.90
N ASN A 10 -10.82 -12.58 -5.06
CA ASN A 10 -11.01 -14.02 -5.11
C ASN A 10 -12.07 -14.32 -6.17
N GLU A 11 -11.80 -15.28 -7.05
CA GLU A 11 -12.67 -15.62 -8.19
C GLU A 11 -14.06 -16.12 -7.74
N ASP A 12 -14.12 -16.98 -6.70
CA ASP A 12 -15.39 -17.53 -6.19
C ASP A 12 -16.24 -16.42 -5.57
N ASP A 13 -15.63 -15.54 -4.76
CA ASP A 13 -16.30 -14.39 -4.18
C ASP A 13 -16.76 -13.43 -5.29
N ALA A 14 -15.92 -13.14 -6.28
CA ALA A 14 -16.27 -12.29 -7.42
C ALA A 14 -17.44 -12.85 -8.22
N ALA A 15 -17.50 -14.15 -8.47
CA ALA A 15 -18.60 -14.81 -9.17
C ALA A 15 -19.92 -14.66 -8.39
N ALA A 16 -19.91 -14.97 -7.09
CA ALA A 16 -21.09 -14.85 -6.22
C ALA A 16 -21.59 -13.40 -6.11
N ARG A 17 -20.67 -12.44 -5.90
CA ARG A 17 -20.98 -11.00 -5.80
C ARG A 17 -21.50 -10.43 -7.12
N SER A 18 -20.92 -10.87 -8.27
CA SER A 18 -21.41 -10.50 -9.60
C SER A 18 -22.82 -11.02 -9.85
N ALA A 19 -23.12 -12.26 -9.47
CA ALA A 19 -24.45 -12.82 -9.60
C ALA A 19 -25.49 -12.03 -8.78
N LEU A 20 -25.14 -11.67 -7.55
CA LEU A 20 -25.95 -10.82 -6.69
C LEU A 20 -26.23 -9.46 -7.34
N LEU A 21 -25.21 -8.73 -7.78
CA LEU A 21 -25.38 -7.41 -8.39
C LEU A 21 -26.17 -7.47 -9.71
N ARG A 22 -26.00 -8.54 -10.51
CA ARG A 22 -26.81 -8.77 -11.71
C ARG A 22 -28.28 -9.07 -11.38
N SER A 23 -28.56 -9.81 -10.31
CA SER A 23 -29.93 -10.06 -9.85
C SER A 23 -30.66 -8.79 -9.42
N LEU A 24 -29.91 -7.76 -9.01
CA LEU A 24 -30.41 -6.40 -8.70
C LEU A 24 -30.60 -5.54 -9.96
N GLY A 25 -30.42 -6.10 -11.17
CA GLY A 25 -30.66 -5.40 -12.42
C GLY A 25 -29.52 -4.55 -12.96
N HIS A 26 -28.29 -4.79 -12.52
CA HIS A 26 -27.11 -4.05 -13.00
C HIS A 26 -26.32 -4.86 -14.05
N GLU A 27 -25.64 -4.16 -14.95
CA GLU A 27 -24.58 -4.72 -15.79
C GLU A 27 -23.28 -4.75 -14.98
N VAL A 28 -22.66 -5.93 -14.81
CA VAL A 28 -21.50 -6.09 -13.93
C VAL A 28 -20.28 -6.54 -14.69
N ASP A 29 -19.24 -5.74 -14.63
CA ASP A 29 -17.88 -6.04 -15.05
C ASP A 29 -17.04 -6.41 -13.79
N ALA A 30 -16.48 -7.63 -13.77
CA ALA A 30 -15.78 -8.20 -12.63
C ALA A 30 -14.45 -8.85 -13.02
N ASP A 31 -13.83 -8.38 -14.12
CA ASP A 31 -12.51 -8.88 -14.52
C ASP A 31 -11.48 -8.67 -13.43
N ASP A 32 -10.47 -9.55 -13.38
CA ASP A 32 -9.43 -9.54 -12.35
C ASP A 32 -8.72 -8.21 -12.25
N VAL A 33 -8.60 -7.72 -11.01
CA VAL A 33 -7.86 -6.50 -10.69
C VAL A 33 -6.47 -6.86 -10.19
N THR A 34 -5.51 -6.75 -11.09
CA THR A 34 -4.07 -6.86 -10.77
C THR A 34 -3.46 -5.46 -10.58
N SER A 35 -2.23 -5.38 -10.06
CA SER A 35 -1.50 -4.11 -9.94
C SER A 35 -1.33 -3.37 -11.27
N GLY A 36 -1.38 -4.09 -12.41
CA GLY A 36 -1.35 -3.52 -13.76
C GLY A 36 -2.70 -2.91 -14.16
N THR A 37 -3.80 -3.63 -13.90
CA THR A 37 -5.15 -3.25 -14.32
C THR A 37 -5.79 -2.16 -13.44
N ILE A 38 -5.32 -1.96 -12.20
CA ILE A 38 -5.79 -0.84 -11.34
C ILE A 38 -5.70 0.52 -12.06
N ARG A 39 -4.66 0.73 -12.86
CA ARG A 39 -4.47 1.97 -13.62
C ARG A 39 -5.44 2.13 -14.80
N GLU A 40 -6.10 1.05 -15.20
CA GLU A 40 -7.07 1.02 -16.31
C GLU A 40 -8.49 1.24 -15.80
N LEU A 41 -8.77 0.98 -14.52
CA LEU A 41 -10.09 1.16 -13.90
C LEU A 41 -10.72 2.54 -14.20
N PRO A 42 -9.98 3.67 -14.22
CA PRO A 42 -10.55 4.97 -14.57
C PRO A 42 -11.09 5.06 -16.01
N ARG A 43 -10.75 4.11 -16.88
CA ARG A 43 -11.21 4.06 -18.27
C ARG A 43 -12.34 3.05 -18.50
N SER A 44 -12.80 2.34 -17.47
CA SER A 44 -13.82 1.29 -17.57
C SER A 44 -15.20 1.78 -18.04
N GLY A 45 -15.47 3.08 -17.91
CA GLY A 45 -16.78 3.67 -18.18
C GLY A 45 -17.86 3.23 -17.18
N ALA A 46 -17.46 2.75 -15.99
CA ALA A 46 -18.37 2.36 -14.93
C ALA A 46 -19.13 3.58 -14.38
N GLN A 47 -20.40 3.35 -14.06
CA GLN A 47 -21.26 4.35 -13.41
C GLN A 47 -21.21 4.24 -11.88
N ALA A 48 -20.75 3.11 -11.36
CA ALA A 48 -20.42 2.91 -9.95
C ALA A 48 -19.30 1.87 -9.81
N PHE A 49 -18.54 1.97 -8.72
CA PHE A 49 -17.59 0.95 -8.28
C PHE A 49 -18.09 0.29 -7.01
N VAL A 50 -18.11 -1.04 -6.99
CA VAL A 50 -18.31 -1.84 -5.78
C VAL A 50 -17.01 -2.53 -5.46
N ILE A 51 -16.47 -2.28 -4.26
CA ILE A 51 -15.15 -2.76 -3.84
C ILE A 51 -15.32 -3.65 -2.61
N ASP A 52 -14.96 -4.91 -2.76
CA ASP A 52 -15.01 -5.92 -1.70
C ASP A 52 -13.87 -5.71 -0.69
N LEU A 53 -14.21 -5.61 0.60
CA LEU A 53 -13.24 -5.43 1.69
C LEU A 53 -13.02 -6.71 2.53
N ASP A 54 -13.69 -7.82 2.23
CA ASP A 54 -13.63 -9.01 3.08
C ASP A 54 -12.23 -9.62 3.16
N ARG A 55 -11.50 -9.67 2.05
CA ARG A 55 -10.18 -10.32 2.03
C ARG A 55 -9.00 -9.37 2.10
N LEU A 56 -8.99 -8.31 1.28
CA LEU A 56 -7.85 -7.40 1.15
C LEU A 56 -8.27 -5.92 1.30
N PRO A 57 -8.75 -5.50 2.48
CA PRO A 57 -9.29 -4.15 2.69
C PRO A 57 -8.28 -3.04 2.40
N SER A 58 -6.99 -3.28 2.60
CA SER A 58 -5.94 -2.30 2.25
C SER A 58 -5.83 -2.10 0.74
N GLN A 59 -5.94 -3.16 -0.05
CA GLN A 59 -5.94 -3.05 -1.52
C GLN A 59 -7.23 -2.41 -2.02
N GLY A 60 -8.38 -2.74 -1.42
CA GLY A 60 -9.65 -2.08 -1.70
C GLY A 60 -9.58 -0.57 -1.48
N ARG A 61 -9.01 -0.13 -0.36
CA ARG A 61 -8.74 1.29 -0.11
C ARG A 61 -7.86 1.91 -1.18
N ASP A 62 -6.76 1.25 -1.57
CA ASP A 62 -5.82 1.77 -2.56
C ASP A 62 -6.46 1.93 -3.94
N VAL A 63 -7.37 1.04 -4.31
CA VAL A 63 -8.22 1.18 -5.49
C VAL A 63 -9.11 2.41 -5.36
N GLY A 64 -9.84 2.57 -4.25
CA GLY A 64 -10.69 3.73 -4.00
C GLY A 64 -9.93 5.05 -4.07
N VAL A 65 -8.75 5.13 -3.48
CA VAL A 65 -7.85 6.30 -3.57
C VAL A 65 -7.46 6.58 -5.04
N THR A 66 -7.11 5.54 -5.79
CA THR A 66 -6.76 5.69 -7.21
C THR A 66 -7.93 6.24 -8.02
N LEU A 67 -9.14 5.76 -7.78
CA LEU A 67 -10.37 6.23 -8.44
C LEU A 67 -10.68 7.69 -8.08
N ARG A 68 -10.57 8.10 -6.82
CA ARG A 68 -10.80 9.50 -6.39
C ARG A 68 -9.77 10.47 -6.96
N ARG A 69 -8.53 10.05 -7.13
CA ARG A 69 -7.47 10.88 -7.72
C ARG A 69 -7.58 11.04 -9.23
N ALA A 70 -8.18 10.08 -9.91
CA ALA A 70 -8.34 10.14 -11.36
C ALA A 70 -9.50 11.07 -11.75
N LYS A 71 -9.23 12.06 -12.62
CA LYS A 71 -10.24 13.03 -13.09
C LYS A 71 -11.48 12.38 -13.70
N ALA A 72 -11.30 11.24 -14.38
CA ALA A 72 -12.38 10.51 -15.04
C ALA A 72 -13.35 9.83 -14.08
N THR A 73 -12.93 9.50 -12.86
CA THR A 73 -13.72 8.68 -11.93
C THR A 73 -13.93 9.31 -10.55
N ARG A 74 -13.35 10.48 -10.28
CA ARG A 74 -13.46 11.11 -8.95
C ARG A 74 -14.89 11.37 -8.50
N HIS A 75 -15.81 11.61 -9.43
CA HIS A 75 -17.24 11.84 -9.17
C HIS A 75 -18.09 10.57 -9.29
N VAL A 76 -17.49 9.45 -9.70
CA VAL A 76 -18.19 8.17 -9.79
C VAL A 76 -18.38 7.63 -8.36
N PRO A 77 -19.60 7.20 -7.99
CA PRO A 77 -19.85 6.63 -6.67
C PRO A 77 -19.00 5.38 -6.43
N ILE A 78 -18.50 5.28 -5.19
CA ILE A 78 -17.77 4.12 -4.69
C ILE A 78 -18.56 3.56 -3.51
N VAL A 79 -18.89 2.27 -3.59
CA VAL A 79 -19.50 1.50 -2.51
C VAL A 79 -18.48 0.47 -2.05
N PHE A 80 -18.06 0.54 -0.80
CA PHE A 80 -17.27 -0.48 -0.14
C PHE A 80 -18.20 -1.48 0.53
N ALA A 81 -18.02 -2.77 0.26
CA ALA A 81 -18.89 -3.83 0.74
C ALA A 81 -18.14 -4.81 1.65
N GLY A 82 -18.74 -5.17 2.77
CA GLY A 82 -18.17 -6.10 3.76
C GLY A 82 -16.94 -5.56 4.50
N GLY A 83 -16.16 -6.46 5.08
CA GLY A 83 -14.90 -6.19 5.75
C GLY A 83 -15.01 -6.08 7.27
N ALA A 84 -13.92 -6.42 7.98
CA ALA A 84 -13.85 -6.29 9.42
C ALA A 84 -14.01 -4.83 9.88
N PRO A 85 -14.79 -4.53 10.93
CA PRO A 85 -15.15 -3.16 11.33
C PRO A 85 -13.95 -2.23 11.55
N ASP A 86 -12.86 -2.73 12.15
CA ASP A 86 -11.64 -1.96 12.38
C ASP A 86 -10.90 -1.60 11.07
N LYS A 87 -11.06 -2.42 10.04
CA LYS A 87 -10.49 -2.18 8.70
C LYS A 87 -11.36 -1.21 7.91
N VAL A 88 -12.68 -1.40 7.97
CA VAL A 88 -13.67 -0.50 7.34
C VAL A 88 -13.51 0.91 7.88
N ALA A 89 -13.37 1.08 9.21
CA ALA A 89 -13.14 2.39 9.83
C ALA A 89 -11.94 3.14 9.22
N ARG A 90 -10.83 2.44 8.97
CA ARG A 90 -9.64 3.04 8.33
C ARG A 90 -9.85 3.43 6.87
N VAL A 91 -10.65 2.66 6.14
CA VAL A 91 -11.01 3.03 4.75
C VAL A 91 -11.87 4.28 4.77
N ARG A 92 -12.84 4.35 5.69
CA ARG A 92 -13.74 5.50 5.87
C ARG A 92 -12.99 6.79 6.25
N GLU A 93 -11.98 6.71 7.10
CA GLU A 93 -11.10 7.86 7.41
C GLU A 93 -10.41 8.44 6.17
N THR A 94 -10.08 7.59 5.21
CA THR A 94 -9.36 7.99 3.98
C THR A 94 -10.32 8.47 2.88
N LEU A 95 -11.50 7.87 2.80
CA LEU A 95 -12.52 8.08 1.76
C LEU A 95 -13.89 8.29 2.42
N PRO A 96 -14.08 9.39 3.16
CA PRO A 96 -15.29 9.61 3.98
C PRO A 96 -16.55 9.82 3.15
N ASP A 97 -16.41 10.20 1.89
CA ASP A 97 -17.49 10.42 0.91
C ASP A 97 -17.90 9.16 0.15
N ALA A 98 -17.27 8.02 0.41
CA ALA A 98 -17.70 6.75 -0.12
C ALA A 98 -18.83 6.14 0.71
N VAL A 99 -19.65 5.30 0.08
CA VAL A 99 -20.70 4.54 0.75
C VAL A 99 -20.13 3.24 1.29
N PHE A 100 -20.61 2.78 2.44
CA PHE A 100 -20.17 1.55 3.10
C PHE A 100 -21.38 0.72 3.48
N ALA A 101 -21.40 -0.55 3.10
CA ALA A 101 -22.52 -1.46 3.36
C ALA A 101 -22.02 -2.89 3.61
N GLU A 102 -22.84 -3.67 4.29
CA GLU A 102 -22.72 -5.12 4.26
C GLU A 102 -23.32 -5.67 2.95
N TRP A 103 -22.95 -6.90 2.58
CA TRP A 103 -23.40 -7.47 1.32
C TRP A 103 -24.93 -7.71 1.23
N ASP A 104 -25.60 -7.89 2.35
CA ASP A 104 -27.06 -8.02 2.43
C ASP A 104 -27.78 -6.69 2.17
N GLY A 105 -27.14 -5.55 2.47
CA GLY A 105 -27.65 -4.21 2.20
C GLY A 105 -27.13 -3.57 0.90
N ILE A 106 -26.40 -4.30 0.07
CA ILE A 106 -25.67 -3.73 -1.08
C ILE A 106 -26.62 -3.09 -2.12
N GLY A 107 -27.82 -3.60 -2.28
CA GLY A 107 -28.80 -3.08 -3.26
C GLY A 107 -29.21 -1.65 -2.93
N GLU A 108 -29.66 -1.42 -1.70
CA GLU A 108 -30.07 -0.09 -1.23
C GLU A 108 -28.88 0.89 -1.25
N ALA A 109 -27.70 0.44 -0.78
CA ALA A 109 -26.51 1.24 -0.76
C ALA A 109 -26.06 1.69 -2.17
N LEU A 110 -26.13 0.79 -3.14
CA LEU A 110 -25.76 1.08 -4.52
C LEU A 110 -26.76 2.01 -5.20
N GLU A 111 -28.07 1.80 -4.99
CA GLU A 111 -29.10 2.69 -5.51
C GLU A 111 -28.96 4.11 -4.93
N GLY A 112 -28.75 4.22 -3.63
CA GLY A 112 -28.50 5.49 -2.96
C GLY A 112 -27.26 6.19 -3.48
N ALA A 113 -26.17 5.45 -3.68
CA ALA A 113 -24.93 5.96 -4.23
C ALA A 113 -25.06 6.46 -5.66
N LEU A 114 -25.81 5.74 -6.51
CA LEU A 114 -26.10 6.13 -7.88
C LEU A 114 -27.00 7.37 -7.96
N ALA A 115 -27.96 7.51 -7.04
CA ALA A 115 -28.85 8.67 -6.97
C ALA A 115 -28.15 9.92 -6.45
N SER A 116 -27.12 9.77 -5.62
CA SER A 116 -26.38 10.87 -4.94
C SER A 116 -24.87 10.76 -5.21
N ALA A 117 -24.47 10.81 -6.48
CA ALA A 117 -23.07 10.84 -6.84
C ALA A 117 -22.36 12.05 -6.23
N PRO A 118 -21.11 11.91 -5.72
CA PRO A 118 -20.41 12.99 -5.03
C PRO A 118 -20.11 14.17 -5.96
N SER A 119 -20.65 15.34 -5.62
CA SER A 119 -20.42 16.59 -6.36
C SER A 119 -19.07 17.22 -6.04
N ASP A 120 -18.62 17.11 -4.80
CA ASP A 120 -17.32 17.59 -4.32
C ASP A 120 -16.60 16.47 -3.53
N PRO A 121 -16.03 15.49 -4.24
CA PRO A 121 -15.43 14.32 -3.60
C PRO A 121 -14.14 14.68 -2.88
N VAL A 122 -13.92 14.05 -1.72
CA VAL A 122 -12.66 14.14 -1.00
C VAL A 122 -11.58 13.42 -1.80
N VAL A 123 -10.62 14.19 -2.34
CA VAL A 123 -9.51 13.66 -3.11
C VAL A 123 -8.30 13.53 -2.19
N PRO A 124 -7.87 12.30 -1.84
CA PRO A 124 -6.69 12.10 -1.00
C PRO A 124 -5.42 12.69 -1.64
N ASP A 125 -4.57 13.35 -0.86
CA ASP A 125 -3.36 14.04 -1.34
C ASP A 125 -2.36 13.09 -2.00
N SER A 126 -2.36 11.82 -1.60
CA SER A 126 -1.39 10.84 -2.07
C SER A 126 -2.03 9.44 -2.21
N ASN A 127 -1.47 8.61 -3.10
CA ASN A 127 -1.82 7.19 -3.18
C ASN A 127 -1.45 6.40 -1.91
N LEU A 128 -0.68 7.00 -1.01
CA LEU A 128 -0.36 6.49 0.33
C LEU A 128 -1.33 7.01 1.40
N ALA A 129 -2.34 7.81 1.02
CA ALA A 129 -3.40 8.22 1.93
C ALA A 129 -4.03 6.98 2.57
N GLY A 130 -4.10 6.98 3.91
CA GLY A 130 -4.51 5.79 4.68
C GLY A 130 -3.40 4.78 5.00
N TYR A 131 -2.27 4.75 4.28
CA TYR A 131 -1.04 4.15 4.80
C TYR A 131 -0.42 5.02 5.90
N SER A 132 -0.75 6.30 5.95
CA SER A 132 -0.30 7.26 6.96
C SER A 132 -0.87 7.00 8.35
N SER A 133 -1.95 6.22 8.49
CA SER A 133 -2.52 5.87 9.82
C SER A 133 -1.58 4.99 10.67
N THR A 134 -0.63 4.29 10.07
CA THR A 134 0.42 3.62 10.83
C THR A 134 1.70 4.44 10.73
N PRO A 135 2.20 5.05 11.81
CA PRO A 135 3.44 5.81 11.82
C PRO A 135 4.60 5.01 11.19
N LEU A 136 5.46 5.70 10.44
CA LEU A 136 6.58 5.07 9.74
C LEU A 136 7.46 4.23 10.68
N PRO A 137 7.80 4.66 11.91
CA PRO A 137 8.55 3.84 12.84
C PRO A 137 7.91 2.49 13.11
N ARG A 138 6.59 2.45 13.30
CA ARG A 138 5.84 1.22 13.52
C ARG A 138 5.82 0.31 12.27
N LYS A 139 5.70 0.89 11.07
CA LYS A 139 5.81 0.14 9.79
C LYS A 139 7.18 -0.51 9.67
N LEU A 140 8.23 0.21 10.04
CA LEU A 140 9.61 -0.26 10.01
C LEU A 140 9.93 -1.25 11.14
N GLY A 141 9.05 -1.40 12.13
CA GLY A 141 9.25 -2.29 13.27
C GLY A 141 10.18 -1.71 14.33
N ILE A 142 10.29 -0.38 14.40
CA ILE A 142 10.97 0.34 15.48
C ILE A 142 10.09 0.25 16.72
N LYS A 143 10.66 -0.21 17.83
CA LYS A 143 10.00 -0.38 19.12
C LYS A 143 10.54 0.61 20.14
N GLU A 144 9.93 0.66 21.32
CA GLU A 144 10.46 1.40 22.46
C GLU A 144 11.89 0.99 22.76
N GLY A 145 12.74 1.96 23.04
CA GLY A 145 14.15 1.77 23.31
C GLY A 145 15.03 1.37 22.13
N SER A 146 14.46 1.14 20.92
CA SER A 146 15.22 0.71 19.75
C SER A 146 16.30 1.72 19.34
N VAL A 147 17.45 1.21 18.97
CA VAL A 147 18.53 2.00 18.35
C VAL A 147 18.54 1.75 16.85
N VAL A 148 18.19 2.77 16.06
CA VAL A 148 18.13 2.71 14.59
C VAL A 148 19.37 3.37 14.00
N CYS A 149 20.05 2.67 13.10
CA CYS A 149 21.18 3.21 12.35
C CYS A 149 20.77 3.56 10.93
N LEU A 150 20.94 4.84 10.53
CA LEU A 150 20.68 5.30 9.17
C LEU A 150 22.00 5.45 8.40
N VAL A 151 22.14 4.72 7.31
CA VAL A 151 23.34 4.73 6.46
C VAL A 151 22.96 5.26 5.08
N GLY A 152 23.56 6.37 4.65
CA GLY A 152 23.33 6.97 3.35
C GLY A 152 21.96 7.63 3.18
N ALA A 153 21.23 7.89 4.26
CA ALA A 153 19.97 8.60 4.22
C ALA A 153 20.14 9.99 3.60
N PRO A 154 19.16 10.45 2.77
CA PRO A 154 19.20 11.78 2.22
C PRO A 154 19.12 12.86 3.31
N GLY A 155 19.64 14.06 3.03
CA GLY A 155 19.46 15.18 3.94
C GLY A 155 18.00 15.49 4.16
N GLY A 156 17.61 15.73 5.41
CA GLY A 156 16.22 16.01 5.77
C GLY A 156 15.30 14.78 5.87
N PHE A 157 15.81 13.55 5.68
CA PHE A 157 15.00 12.37 5.94
C PHE A 157 14.62 12.27 7.42
N ASP A 158 13.33 12.16 7.67
CA ASP A 158 12.76 12.04 9.02
C ASP A 158 11.92 10.75 9.13
N LEU A 159 12.10 10.04 10.24
CA LEU A 159 11.29 8.88 10.60
C LEU A 159 9.93 9.27 11.20
N GLY A 160 9.72 10.54 11.52
CA GLY A 160 8.58 11.02 12.28
C GLY A 160 8.75 10.76 13.79
N GLU A 161 7.65 10.81 14.52
CA GLU A 161 7.63 10.60 15.97
C GLU A 161 8.07 9.17 16.32
N LEU A 162 9.19 9.06 17.03
CA LEU A 162 9.74 7.78 17.46
C LEU A 162 9.04 7.25 18.70
N PRO A 163 8.93 5.91 18.88
CA PRO A 163 8.52 5.32 20.14
C PRO A 163 9.40 5.74 21.30
N GLN A 164 8.86 5.71 22.51
CA GLN A 164 9.56 6.14 23.73
C GLN A 164 10.95 5.48 23.86
N GLY A 165 11.95 6.28 24.11
CA GLY A 165 13.34 5.84 24.27
C GLY A 165 14.04 5.36 22.99
N ALA A 166 13.34 5.31 21.83
CA ALA A 166 13.98 4.98 20.57
C ALA A 166 14.89 6.12 20.11
N THR A 167 16.04 5.76 19.53
CA THR A 167 17.05 6.74 19.11
C THR A 167 17.58 6.42 17.72
N VAL A 168 17.96 7.48 16.99
CA VAL A 168 18.64 7.38 15.69
C VAL A 168 20.12 7.65 15.86
N ARG A 169 20.95 6.78 15.30
CA ARG A 169 22.42 6.91 15.31
C ARG A 169 23.00 6.73 13.91
N ARG A 170 24.19 7.23 13.70
CA ARG A 170 24.95 7.03 12.46
C ARG A 170 25.95 5.89 12.56
N ARG A 171 26.32 5.48 13.78
CA ARG A 171 27.35 4.45 14.09
C ARG A 171 27.07 3.83 15.46
N GLY A 172 27.66 2.67 15.73
CA GLY A 172 27.65 2.02 17.04
C GLY A 172 26.66 0.84 17.13
N ALA A 173 26.35 0.46 18.37
CA ALA A 173 25.37 -0.60 18.64
C ALA A 173 23.99 -0.18 18.11
N ARG A 174 23.27 -1.12 17.48
CA ARG A 174 21.99 -0.91 16.83
C ARG A 174 21.15 -2.16 16.82
N ASP A 175 19.85 -1.98 16.89
CA ASP A 175 18.88 -3.06 16.78
C ASP A 175 18.38 -3.19 15.33
N LEU A 176 18.37 -2.08 14.58
CA LEU A 176 17.89 -1.99 13.22
C LEU A 176 18.82 -1.10 12.39
N THR A 177 19.19 -1.56 11.20
CA THR A 177 19.95 -0.76 10.23
C THR A 177 19.09 -0.45 9.01
N MET A 178 19.09 0.81 8.56
CA MET A 178 18.51 1.23 7.29
C MET A 178 19.60 1.74 6.37
N VAL A 179 19.71 1.17 5.16
CA VAL A 179 20.76 1.52 4.20
C VAL A 179 20.15 1.99 2.90
N TRP A 180 20.43 3.20 2.49
CA TRP A 180 20.04 3.76 1.19
C TRP A 180 21.01 3.35 0.11
N VAL A 181 20.48 2.81 -1.01
CA VAL A 181 21.26 2.42 -2.19
C VAL A 181 20.78 3.17 -3.42
N ARG A 182 21.73 3.62 -4.25
CA ARG A 182 21.46 4.46 -5.43
C ARG A 182 21.82 3.81 -6.75
N SER A 183 22.42 2.61 -6.72
CA SER A 183 22.72 1.80 -7.91
C SER A 183 22.75 0.32 -7.53
N ALA A 184 22.70 -0.58 -8.52
CA ALA A 184 22.87 -2.02 -8.28
C ALA A 184 24.25 -2.33 -7.67
N SER A 185 25.32 -1.66 -8.13
CA SER A 185 26.66 -1.81 -7.56
C SER A 185 26.77 -1.26 -6.14
N ASP A 186 25.99 -0.23 -5.79
CA ASP A 186 25.92 0.28 -4.44
C ASP A 186 25.20 -0.71 -3.51
N ALA A 187 24.13 -1.34 -3.98
CA ALA A 187 23.46 -2.41 -3.25
C ALA A 187 24.39 -3.60 -3.00
N GLN A 188 25.18 -4.03 -3.99
CA GLN A 188 26.15 -5.10 -3.84
C GLN A 188 27.19 -4.76 -2.75
N ARG A 189 27.81 -3.57 -2.82
CA ARG A 189 28.79 -3.12 -1.81
C ARG A 189 28.17 -2.98 -0.41
N ALA A 190 26.91 -2.56 -0.34
CA ALA A 190 26.19 -2.47 0.93
C ALA A 190 26.05 -3.86 1.57
N TRP A 191 25.67 -4.85 0.79
CA TRP A 191 25.52 -6.23 1.25
C TRP A 191 26.84 -6.86 1.70
N GLU A 192 27.94 -6.64 0.98
CA GLU A 192 29.27 -7.11 1.38
C GLU A 192 29.68 -6.55 2.77
N ARG A 193 29.44 -5.27 3.01
CA ARG A 193 29.69 -4.63 4.32
C ARG A 193 28.79 -5.16 5.43
N LEU A 194 27.49 -5.35 5.13
CA LEU A 194 26.52 -5.88 6.09
C LEU A 194 26.83 -7.33 6.46
N ALA A 195 27.25 -8.13 5.49
CA ALA A 195 27.63 -9.52 5.70
C ALA A 195 28.88 -9.66 6.59
N ALA A 196 29.84 -8.76 6.41
CA ALA A 196 31.07 -8.72 7.20
C ALA A 196 30.85 -8.27 8.66
N ASP A 197 29.76 -7.56 8.95
CA ASP A 197 29.45 -7.09 10.31
C ASP A 197 28.52 -8.10 11.03
N ALA A 198 29.07 -8.94 11.86
CA ALA A 198 28.34 -9.96 12.63
C ALA A 198 27.28 -9.38 13.58
N LYS A 199 27.31 -8.08 13.87
CA LYS A 199 26.33 -7.38 14.72
C LYS A 199 25.07 -6.98 13.96
N VAL A 200 25.05 -7.10 12.63
CA VAL A 200 23.89 -6.80 11.81
C VAL A 200 23.04 -8.05 11.65
N ASP A 201 21.88 -8.06 12.28
CA ASP A 201 20.90 -9.15 12.20
C ASP A 201 19.62 -8.71 11.44
N ASP A 202 19.22 -7.45 11.57
CA ASP A 202 17.97 -6.89 11.02
C ASP A 202 18.29 -5.63 10.22
N VAL A 203 17.93 -5.63 8.92
CA VAL A 203 18.29 -4.55 8.01
C VAL A 203 17.18 -4.23 7.03
N TRP A 204 16.97 -2.95 6.78
CA TRP A 204 16.20 -2.41 5.67
C TRP A 204 17.14 -1.89 4.59
N ILE A 205 16.99 -2.38 3.36
CA ILE A 205 17.60 -1.73 2.20
C ILE A 205 16.56 -0.84 1.55
N VAL A 206 16.92 0.41 1.33
CA VAL A 206 16.04 1.48 0.85
C VAL A 206 16.50 1.95 -0.52
N TRP A 207 15.58 2.07 -1.48
CA TRP A 207 15.85 2.56 -2.83
C TRP A 207 14.73 3.45 -3.33
N ALA A 208 15.02 4.28 -4.35
CA ALA A 208 14.03 5.17 -4.93
C ALA A 208 12.99 4.39 -5.75
N LYS A 209 11.70 4.71 -5.57
CA LYS A 209 10.60 4.16 -6.34
C LYS A 209 10.74 4.52 -7.83
N LYS A 210 10.22 3.66 -8.71
CA LYS A 210 10.23 3.89 -10.17
C LYS A 210 9.54 5.20 -10.58
N ALA A 211 8.53 5.64 -9.82
CA ALA A 211 7.81 6.89 -10.06
C ALA A 211 8.51 8.12 -9.46
N SER A 212 9.58 7.94 -8.69
CA SER A 212 10.33 9.03 -8.07
C SER A 212 11.27 9.71 -9.07
N PRO A 213 11.45 11.04 -9.01
CA PRO A 213 12.50 11.74 -9.75
C PRO A 213 13.93 11.27 -9.43
N LEU A 214 14.12 10.65 -8.26
CA LEU A 214 15.40 10.08 -7.83
C LEU A 214 15.61 8.63 -8.29
N TYR A 215 14.73 8.09 -9.12
CA TYR A 215 14.86 6.72 -9.61
C TYR A 215 16.15 6.55 -10.42
N SER A 216 16.95 5.57 -10.01
CA SER A 216 18.29 5.30 -10.57
C SER A 216 18.42 3.90 -11.17
N GLY A 217 17.29 3.27 -11.52
CA GLY A 217 17.28 1.92 -12.09
C GLY A 217 17.37 0.79 -11.07
N VAL A 218 17.46 1.08 -9.77
CA VAL A 218 17.46 0.04 -8.73
C VAL A 218 16.08 -0.59 -8.61
N THR A 219 16.02 -1.91 -8.74
CA THR A 219 14.82 -2.72 -8.60
C THR A 219 14.85 -3.52 -7.31
N GLN A 220 13.72 -4.11 -6.93
CA GLN A 220 13.67 -5.03 -5.80
C GLN A 220 14.60 -6.24 -6.00
N ALA A 221 14.74 -6.75 -7.22
CA ALA A 221 15.65 -7.86 -7.55
C ALA A 221 17.10 -7.48 -7.27
N ASN A 222 17.56 -6.29 -7.68
CA ASN A 222 18.90 -5.79 -7.42
C ASN A 222 19.25 -5.69 -5.91
N VAL A 223 18.24 -5.61 -5.06
CA VAL A 223 18.40 -5.56 -3.60
C VAL A 223 18.31 -6.96 -3.00
N ARG A 224 17.36 -7.77 -3.47
CA ARG A 224 17.02 -9.08 -2.91
C ARG A 224 18.07 -10.14 -3.19
N GLU A 225 18.49 -10.28 -4.45
CA GLU A 225 19.41 -11.34 -4.88
C GLU A 225 20.75 -11.29 -4.16
N PRO A 226 21.44 -10.12 -4.08
CA PRO A 226 22.69 -10.03 -3.33
C PRO A 226 22.51 -10.28 -1.83
N GLY A 227 21.38 -9.86 -1.25
CA GLY A 227 21.07 -10.10 0.15
C GLY A 227 20.95 -11.58 0.48
N MET A 228 20.24 -12.32 -0.37
CA MET A 228 20.11 -13.77 -0.24
C MET A 228 21.45 -14.47 -0.40
N ALA A 229 22.28 -14.06 -1.36
CA ALA A 229 23.64 -14.58 -1.56
C ALA A 229 24.56 -14.31 -0.35
N CYS A 230 24.35 -13.20 0.35
CA CYS A 230 25.06 -12.82 1.57
C CYS A 230 24.50 -13.45 2.87
N GLY A 231 23.57 -14.39 2.78
CA GLY A 231 23.05 -15.13 3.93
C GLY A 231 21.93 -14.41 4.69
N PHE A 232 21.22 -13.50 4.04
CA PHE A 232 20.01 -12.87 4.58
C PHE A 232 18.75 -13.40 3.92
N VAL A 233 17.59 -13.25 4.58
CA VAL A 233 16.27 -13.60 4.05
C VAL A 233 15.37 -12.39 4.16
N ASP A 234 14.74 -12.02 3.06
CA ASP A 234 13.73 -10.96 3.03
C ASP A 234 12.37 -11.46 3.54
N PHE A 235 11.63 -10.59 4.23
CA PHE A 235 10.33 -10.96 4.77
C PHE A 235 9.29 -9.84 4.79
N LYS A 236 9.69 -8.60 4.48
CA LYS A 236 8.74 -7.49 4.50
C LYS A 236 9.13 -6.37 3.54
N VAL A 237 8.18 -5.96 2.69
CA VAL A 237 8.29 -4.75 1.86
C VAL A 237 7.60 -3.59 2.56
N CYS A 238 8.14 -2.38 2.46
CA CYS A 238 7.55 -1.16 2.99
C CYS A 238 7.68 -0.01 1.99
N ALA A 239 6.60 0.72 1.78
CA ALA A 239 6.68 2.08 1.25
C ALA A 239 7.09 3.01 2.39
N VAL A 240 8.28 3.58 2.30
CA VAL A 240 8.81 4.49 3.33
C VAL A 240 8.10 5.83 3.24
N ASP A 241 8.08 6.43 2.06
CA ASP A 241 7.38 7.67 1.73
C ASP A 241 7.03 7.70 0.22
N GLU A 242 6.71 8.84 -0.35
CA GLU A 242 6.42 9.02 -1.79
C GLU A 242 7.62 8.65 -2.67
N THR A 243 8.83 8.88 -2.19
CA THR A 243 10.10 8.72 -2.91
C THR A 243 10.70 7.33 -2.76
N TRP A 244 10.61 6.74 -1.56
CA TRP A 244 11.40 5.59 -1.17
C TRP A 244 10.58 4.32 -0.92
N SER A 245 11.11 3.20 -1.39
CA SER A 245 10.70 1.84 -1.04
C SER A 245 11.79 1.16 -0.24
N ALA A 246 11.41 0.20 0.59
CA ALA A 246 12.34 -0.58 1.38
C ALA A 246 11.97 -2.06 1.44
N LEU A 247 12.98 -2.92 1.56
CA LEU A 247 12.85 -4.35 1.77
C LEU A 247 13.63 -4.73 3.04
N ARG A 248 12.96 -5.45 3.95
CA ARG A 248 13.52 -5.86 5.24
C ARG A 248 14.06 -7.27 5.16
N PHE A 249 15.21 -7.45 5.78
CA PHE A 249 15.91 -8.71 5.81
C PHE A 249 16.32 -9.07 7.24
N LYS A 250 16.41 -10.37 7.48
CA LYS A 250 17.08 -10.93 8.64
C LYS A 250 18.20 -11.85 8.21
N ARG A 251 19.26 -11.90 9.03
CA ARG A 251 20.34 -12.87 8.83
C ARG A 251 19.80 -14.29 9.04
N ARG A 252 20.15 -15.21 8.15
CA ARG A 252 19.90 -16.65 8.37
C ARG A 252 20.71 -17.12 9.57
N ARG A 253 20.06 -17.86 10.42
CA ARG A 253 20.70 -18.59 11.55
C ARG A 253 21.20 -19.93 11.06
#